data_ec3eee1eea8faa01ccc750a91f522803
#
_entry.id   ec3eee1eea8faa01ccc750a91f522803
#
_cell.length_a   1.000
_cell.length_b   1.000
_cell.length_c   1.000
_cell.angle_alpha   90.00
_cell.angle_beta   90.00
_cell.angle_gamma   90.00
#
_symmetry.space_group_name_H-M   'P 1'
#
loop_
_entity.id
_entity.type
_entity.pdbx_description
1 polymer ?
#
loop_
_entity_poly.entity_id
_entity_poly.type
_entity_poly.pdbx_seq_one_letter_code
_entity_poly.pdbx_strand_id
1 'polypeptide(L)'
;MELVWSDIPGYEGRYKVSNTGLVKSCEHFHPVLIRGAIVLRHRKEQLLKQWKRSSYLLVDLWKDGERDVRSVHVLVYEAFKEALKEDEVVHHKDGNRFNNSVENLVKMTQLEHNRLHHSGKPSWNKGLKTPPEVHQKAWETRRKNNESK
;
A
#
# COMPACT_ATOMS: atom_id res chain seq x y z
N MET A 1 19.58 8.21 -13.39
CA MET A 1 18.28 8.90 -13.32
C MET A 1 18.38 9.94 -12.23
N GLU A 2 18.00 11.17 -12.52
CA GLU A 2 17.96 12.25 -11.54
C GLU A 2 16.87 12.01 -10.49
N LEU A 3 17.15 12.34 -9.23
CA LEU A 3 16.19 12.20 -8.14
C LEU A 3 15.19 13.36 -8.15
N VAL A 4 13.95 13.07 -8.47
CA VAL A 4 12.86 14.05 -8.55
C VAL A 4 11.88 13.80 -7.42
N TRP A 5 11.38 14.86 -6.77
CA TRP A 5 10.43 14.82 -5.68
C TRP A 5 9.09 15.43 -6.10
N SER A 6 7.99 14.73 -5.76
CA SER A 6 6.62 15.22 -5.94
C SER A 6 5.87 15.20 -4.62
N ASP A 7 4.92 16.11 -4.45
CA ASP A 7 4.02 16.08 -3.30
C ASP A 7 3.14 14.82 -3.34
N ILE A 8 2.86 14.24 -2.18
CA ILE A 8 1.93 13.12 -2.07
C ILE A 8 0.51 13.67 -2.11
N PRO A 9 -0.36 13.21 -3.02
CA PRO A 9 -1.75 13.65 -3.10
C PRO A 9 -2.49 13.50 -1.77
N GLY A 10 -3.15 14.57 -1.34
CA GLY A 10 -3.83 14.67 -0.04
C GLY A 10 -2.92 15.02 1.14
N TYR A 11 -1.60 15.15 0.91
CA TYR A 11 -0.58 15.50 1.90
C TYR A 11 0.36 16.61 1.42
N GLU A 12 -0.09 17.45 0.53
CA GLU A 12 0.67 18.54 -0.09
C GLU A 12 1.32 19.42 1.00
N GLY A 13 2.60 19.75 0.81
CA GLY A 13 3.40 20.53 1.76
C GLY A 13 3.79 19.78 3.05
N ARG A 14 3.27 18.58 3.31
CA ARG A 14 3.62 17.77 4.49
C ARG A 14 4.58 16.62 4.14
N TYR A 15 4.34 15.93 3.03
CA TYR A 15 5.15 14.80 2.59
C TYR A 15 5.38 14.81 1.10
N LYS A 16 6.57 14.37 0.72
CA LYS A 16 6.96 14.17 -0.68
C LYS A 16 7.47 12.76 -0.91
N VAL A 17 7.25 12.26 -2.11
CA VAL A 17 7.79 10.99 -2.57
C VAL A 17 8.70 11.22 -3.77
N SER A 18 9.78 10.44 -3.87
CA SER A 18 10.68 10.50 -5.02
C SER A 18 10.26 9.54 -6.12
N ASN A 19 10.72 9.80 -7.33
CA ASN A 19 10.57 8.92 -8.49
C ASN A 19 11.22 7.53 -8.31
N THR A 20 12.01 7.33 -7.25
CA THR A 20 12.66 6.06 -6.89
C THR A 20 12.03 5.36 -5.69
N GLY A 21 11.01 5.97 -5.05
CA GLY A 21 10.30 5.40 -3.91
C GLY A 21 10.81 5.83 -2.53
N LEU A 22 11.68 6.83 -2.43
CA LEU A 22 12.00 7.44 -1.14
C LEU A 22 10.84 8.34 -0.70
N VAL A 23 10.55 8.38 0.59
CA VAL A 23 9.51 9.25 1.15
C VAL A 23 10.14 10.15 2.21
N LYS A 24 9.79 11.43 2.20
CA LYS A 24 10.25 12.40 3.19
C LYS A 24 9.11 13.24 3.75
N SER A 25 9.25 13.66 5.01
CA SER A 25 8.44 14.75 5.56
C SER A 25 9.05 16.08 5.14
N CYS A 26 8.20 17.04 4.79
CA CYS A 26 8.63 18.40 4.55
C CYS A 26 8.85 19.13 5.88
N GLU A 27 9.65 20.17 5.84
CA GLU A 27 9.78 21.09 6.97
C GLU A 27 8.44 21.78 7.22
N HIS A 28 7.96 21.74 8.46
CA HIS A 28 6.70 22.39 8.84
C HIS A 28 6.64 22.72 10.33
N PHE A 29 5.79 23.67 10.66
CA PHE A 29 5.39 23.98 12.02
C PHE A 29 4.02 23.38 12.33
N HIS A 30 3.88 22.77 13.49
CA HIS A 30 2.59 22.23 13.94
C HIS A 30 2.29 22.69 15.37
N PRO A 31 1.04 23.05 15.68
CA PRO A 31 0.65 23.45 17.02
C PRO A 31 0.65 22.26 17.98
N VAL A 32 1.21 22.47 19.17
CA VAL A 32 1.20 21.51 20.28
C VAL A 32 0.68 22.22 21.51
N LEU A 33 -0.26 21.61 22.20
CA LEU A 33 -0.74 22.13 23.48
C LEU A 33 0.23 21.70 24.58
N ILE A 34 0.91 22.70 25.21
CA ILE A 34 1.84 22.48 26.32
C ILE A 34 1.37 23.33 27.48
N ARG A 35 0.99 22.71 28.61
CA ARG A 35 0.52 23.37 29.84
C ARG A 35 -0.56 24.44 29.61
N GLY A 36 -1.52 24.15 28.72
CA GLY A 36 -2.60 25.08 28.39
C GLY A 36 -2.28 26.16 27.35
N ALA A 37 -1.03 26.25 26.87
CA ALA A 37 -0.61 27.16 25.82
C ALA A 37 -0.36 26.44 24.51
N ILE A 38 -0.74 27.05 23.37
CA ILE A 38 -0.42 26.55 22.03
C ILE A 38 0.99 27.00 21.67
N VAL A 39 1.89 26.04 21.48
CA VAL A 39 3.27 26.27 21.04
C VAL A 39 3.47 25.68 19.68
N LEU A 40 4.06 26.43 18.74
CA LEU A 40 4.42 25.91 17.42
C LEU A 40 5.73 25.13 17.51
N ARG A 41 5.66 23.83 17.26
CA ARG A 41 6.85 22.98 17.14
C ARG A 41 7.31 22.92 15.71
N HIS A 42 8.60 23.18 15.52
CA HIS A 42 9.30 23.03 14.24
C HIS A 42 9.68 21.56 14.00
N ARG A 43 9.30 21.03 12.88
CA ARG A 43 9.76 19.74 12.36
C ARG A 43 10.63 19.99 11.15
N LYS A 44 11.89 19.53 11.20
CA LYS A 44 12.81 19.58 10.07
C LYS A 44 12.44 18.52 9.03
N GLU A 45 12.82 18.78 7.78
CA GLU A 45 12.73 17.79 6.72
C GLU A 45 13.52 16.53 7.10
N GLN A 46 12.93 15.36 6.89
CA GLN A 46 13.60 14.08 7.14
C GLN A 46 13.05 12.96 6.25
N LEU A 47 13.92 12.03 5.86
CA LEU A 47 13.50 10.79 5.22
C LEU A 47 12.72 9.93 6.20
N LEU A 48 11.59 9.39 5.77
CA LEU A 48 10.78 8.51 6.58
C LEU A 48 11.29 7.08 6.49
N LYS A 49 11.28 6.40 7.63
CA LYS A 49 11.58 4.98 7.70
C LYS A 49 10.47 4.20 7.01
N GLN A 50 10.85 3.44 6.00
CA GLN A 50 9.95 2.49 5.36
C GLN A 50 10.09 1.13 6.04
N TRP A 51 8.99 0.43 6.16
CA TRP A 51 8.97 -0.89 6.75
C TRP A 51 8.29 -1.90 5.82
N LYS A 52 8.66 -3.18 5.99
CA LYS A 52 8.20 -4.26 5.13
C LYS A 52 7.00 -4.96 5.74
N ARG A 53 5.92 -5.09 4.98
CA ARG A 53 4.79 -5.95 5.32
C ARG A 53 4.56 -6.91 4.16
N SER A 54 4.69 -8.21 4.44
CA SER A 54 4.66 -9.23 3.39
C SER A 54 5.71 -8.94 2.32
N SER A 55 5.31 -8.56 1.13
CA SER A 55 6.19 -8.33 -0.02
C SER A 55 6.25 -6.86 -0.47
N TYR A 56 5.75 -5.92 0.33
CA TYR A 56 5.68 -4.50 -0.05
C TYR A 56 6.37 -3.62 0.99
N LEU A 57 6.87 -2.47 0.53
CA LEU A 57 7.32 -1.38 1.39
C LEU A 57 6.13 -0.47 1.72
N LEU A 58 5.99 -0.16 3.01
CA LEU A 58 4.98 0.74 3.53
C LEU A 58 5.64 1.89 4.28
N VAL A 59 4.89 2.97 4.41
CA VAL A 59 5.28 4.14 5.19
C VAL A 59 4.09 4.64 5.98
N ASP A 60 4.36 5.21 7.16
CA ASP A 60 3.37 5.83 8.01
C ASP A 60 3.33 7.33 7.73
N LEU A 61 2.17 7.81 7.32
CA LEU A 61 1.87 9.23 7.13
C LEU A 61 0.94 9.67 8.25
N TRP A 62 1.11 10.90 8.72
CA TRP A 62 0.29 11.47 9.77
C TRP A 62 -0.34 12.77 9.29
N LYS A 63 -1.65 12.88 9.43
CA LYS A 63 -2.40 14.10 9.13
C LYS A 63 -3.48 14.29 10.19
N ASP A 64 -3.52 15.47 10.79
CA ASP A 64 -4.55 15.89 11.75
C ASP A 64 -4.74 14.93 12.96
N GLY A 65 -3.63 14.28 13.38
CA GLY A 65 -3.62 13.32 14.49
C GLY A 65 -3.90 11.89 14.09
N GLU A 66 -4.28 11.64 12.85
CA GLU A 66 -4.56 10.31 12.33
C GLU A 66 -3.35 9.72 11.60
N ARG A 67 -3.17 8.40 11.79
CA ARG A 67 -2.13 7.62 11.12
C ARG A 67 -2.71 6.93 9.90
N ASP A 68 -2.14 7.18 8.73
CA ASP A 68 -2.44 6.50 7.49
C ASP A 68 -1.23 5.67 7.04
N VAL A 69 -1.45 4.39 6.82
CA VAL A 69 -0.41 3.43 6.38
C VAL A 69 -0.55 3.22 4.89
N ARG A 70 0.42 3.72 4.11
CA ARG A 70 0.36 3.70 2.66
C ARG A 70 1.49 2.86 2.05
N SER A 71 1.16 2.18 0.96
CA SER A 71 2.15 1.44 0.17
C SER A 71 2.97 2.40 -0.69
N VAL A 72 4.30 2.29 -0.62
CA VAL A 72 5.22 3.20 -1.31
C VAL A 72 5.00 3.22 -2.82
N HIS A 73 4.83 2.05 -3.47
CA HIS A 73 4.58 1.98 -4.92
C HIS A 73 3.31 2.71 -5.36
N VAL A 74 2.25 2.69 -4.52
CA VAL A 74 1.01 3.42 -4.79
C VAL A 74 1.27 4.92 -4.70
N LEU A 75 1.96 5.38 -3.65
CA LEU A 75 2.31 6.80 -3.49
C LEU A 75 3.15 7.32 -4.66
N VAL A 76 4.13 6.54 -5.13
CA VAL A 76 4.94 6.91 -6.30
C VAL A 76 4.06 7.01 -7.54
N TYR A 77 3.20 6.02 -7.76
CA TYR A 77 2.35 6.02 -8.94
C TYR A 77 1.40 7.23 -8.96
N GLU A 78 0.70 7.46 -7.85
CA GLU A 78 -0.26 8.57 -7.73
C GLU A 78 0.41 9.96 -7.83
N ALA A 79 1.61 10.11 -7.28
CA ALA A 79 2.32 11.39 -7.28
C ALA A 79 2.95 11.76 -8.64
N PHE A 80 3.31 10.78 -9.46
CA PHE A 80 4.01 11.02 -10.73
C PHE A 80 3.20 10.72 -11.99
N LYS A 81 2.07 10.01 -11.85
CA LYS A 81 1.22 9.66 -12.99
C LYS A 81 -0.21 10.12 -12.78
N GLU A 82 -1.04 9.33 -12.13
CA GLU A 82 -2.47 9.63 -11.96
C GLU A 82 -3.04 8.88 -10.75
N ALA A 83 -4.15 9.38 -10.21
CA ALA A 83 -4.88 8.72 -9.14
C ALA A 83 -5.44 7.37 -9.60
N LEU A 84 -5.46 6.40 -8.69
CA LEU A 84 -6.04 5.08 -8.93
C LEU A 84 -7.56 5.12 -8.73
N LYS A 85 -8.29 4.39 -9.58
CA LYS A 85 -9.70 4.08 -9.38
C LYS A 85 -9.85 2.88 -8.44
N GLU A 86 -11.07 2.65 -7.97
CA GLU A 86 -11.39 1.63 -6.97
C GLU A 86 -11.03 0.20 -7.41
N ASP A 87 -11.10 -0.09 -8.70
CA ASP A 87 -10.79 -1.38 -9.30
C ASP A 87 -9.36 -1.48 -9.88
N GLU A 88 -8.54 -0.45 -9.72
CA GLU A 88 -7.18 -0.37 -10.28
C GLU A 88 -6.11 -0.68 -9.21
N VAL A 89 -5.06 -1.33 -9.65
CA VAL A 89 -3.90 -1.67 -8.84
C VAL A 89 -2.60 -1.32 -9.55
N VAL A 90 -1.56 -1.07 -8.78
CA VAL A 90 -0.22 -0.83 -9.33
C VAL A 90 0.56 -2.14 -9.35
N HIS A 91 1.09 -2.47 -10.52
CA HIS A 91 1.89 -3.66 -10.78
C HIS A 91 3.36 -3.29 -11.05
N HIS A 92 4.29 -4.12 -10.57
CA HIS A 92 5.73 -3.98 -10.82
C HIS A 92 6.10 -4.77 -12.08
N LYS A 93 6.55 -4.09 -13.14
CA LYS A 93 6.86 -4.70 -14.44
C LYS A 93 7.93 -5.78 -14.37
N ASP A 94 8.93 -5.58 -13.52
CA ASP A 94 10.03 -6.53 -13.29
C ASP A 94 9.70 -7.64 -12.29
N GLY A 95 8.50 -7.63 -11.69
CA GLY A 95 8.09 -8.56 -10.64
C GLY A 95 8.76 -8.31 -9.28
N ASN A 96 9.71 -7.38 -9.18
CA ASN A 96 10.36 -7.02 -7.93
C ASN A 96 9.56 -5.95 -7.17
N ARG A 97 8.84 -6.36 -6.15
CA ARG A 97 7.97 -5.51 -5.32
C ARG A 97 8.69 -4.47 -4.46
N PHE A 98 10.03 -4.48 -4.46
CA PHE A 98 10.86 -3.49 -3.78
C PHE A 98 11.39 -2.42 -4.73
N ASN A 99 11.31 -2.63 -6.05
CA ASN A 99 11.69 -1.66 -7.05
C ASN A 99 10.54 -0.69 -7.32
N ASN A 100 10.40 0.33 -6.48
CA ASN A 100 9.33 1.32 -6.54
C ASN A 100 9.65 2.49 -7.47
N SER A 101 10.58 2.32 -8.43
CA SER A 101 10.84 3.33 -9.45
C SER A 101 9.60 3.57 -10.31
N VAL A 102 9.27 4.83 -10.57
CA VAL A 102 8.08 5.22 -11.36
C VAL A 102 8.02 4.57 -12.73
N GLU A 103 9.16 4.30 -13.37
CA GLU A 103 9.26 3.66 -14.68
C GLU A 103 8.90 2.16 -14.62
N ASN A 104 9.14 1.53 -13.44
CA ASN A 104 8.82 0.13 -13.20
C ASN A 104 7.34 -0.10 -12.85
N LEU A 105 6.60 0.96 -12.55
CA LEU A 105 5.22 0.87 -12.10
C LEU A 105 4.23 1.08 -13.25
N VAL A 106 3.24 0.21 -13.33
CA VAL A 106 2.15 0.27 -14.30
C VAL A 106 0.81 0.02 -13.60
N LYS A 107 -0.19 0.78 -14.02
CA LYS A 107 -1.57 0.61 -13.58
C LYS A 107 -2.26 -0.46 -14.43
N MET A 108 -3.07 -1.28 -13.80
CA MET A 108 -3.95 -2.24 -14.45
C MET A 108 -5.17 -2.50 -13.57
N THR A 109 -6.21 -3.06 -14.14
CA THR A 109 -7.37 -3.49 -13.36
C THR A 109 -7.03 -4.72 -12.50
N GLN A 110 -7.74 -4.91 -11.39
CA GLN A 110 -7.59 -6.09 -10.54
C GLN A 110 -7.80 -7.40 -11.33
N LEU A 111 -8.70 -7.36 -12.32
CA LEU A 111 -8.96 -8.53 -13.18
C LEU A 111 -7.76 -8.87 -14.06
N GLU A 112 -7.14 -7.87 -14.69
CA GLU A 112 -5.94 -8.05 -15.52
C GLU A 112 -4.76 -8.53 -14.67
N HIS A 113 -4.57 -7.95 -13.49
CA HIS A 113 -3.54 -8.36 -12.54
C HIS A 113 -3.71 -9.84 -12.13
N ASN A 114 -4.93 -10.26 -11.83
CA ASN A 114 -5.23 -11.64 -11.49
C ASN A 114 -4.96 -12.57 -12.68
N ARG A 115 -5.34 -12.20 -13.90
CA ARG A 115 -5.04 -12.97 -15.13
C ARG A 115 -3.54 -13.12 -15.33
N LEU A 116 -2.76 -12.04 -15.15
CA LEU A 116 -1.31 -12.05 -15.31
C LEU A 116 -0.63 -13.05 -14.35
N HIS A 117 -1.07 -13.12 -13.11
CA HIS A 117 -0.49 -14.02 -12.10
C HIS A 117 -1.06 -15.45 -12.13
N HIS A 118 -2.24 -15.66 -12.68
CA HIS A 118 -2.90 -16.97 -12.74
C HIS A 118 -2.90 -17.61 -14.14
N SER A 119 -2.55 -16.85 -15.19
CA SER A 119 -2.44 -17.41 -16.54
C SER A 119 -1.29 -18.42 -16.59
N GLY A 120 -1.64 -19.66 -16.99
CA GLY A 120 -0.67 -20.75 -17.15
C GLY A 120 -0.32 -21.57 -15.92
N LYS A 121 -0.81 -21.21 -14.72
CA LYS A 121 -0.68 -22.10 -13.56
C LYS A 121 -1.91 -22.97 -13.46
N PRO A 122 -1.79 -24.31 -13.58
CA PRO A 122 -2.90 -25.19 -13.28
C PRO A 122 -3.35 -24.94 -11.83
N SER A 123 -4.66 -24.83 -11.60
CA SER A 123 -5.18 -24.79 -10.23
C SER A 123 -4.62 -26.02 -9.49
N TRP A 124 -4.00 -25.80 -8.30
CA TRP A 124 -3.40 -26.86 -7.48
C TRP A 124 -4.38 -28.02 -7.20
N ASN A 125 -5.67 -27.76 -7.30
CA ASN A 125 -6.75 -28.73 -7.07
C ASN A 125 -7.47 -29.17 -8.36
N LYS A 126 -6.96 -28.80 -9.56
CA LYS A 126 -7.56 -29.20 -10.84
C LYS A 126 -7.39 -30.70 -11.03
N GLY A 127 -8.48 -31.44 -10.89
CA GLY A 127 -8.52 -32.90 -10.98
C GLY A 127 -8.45 -33.66 -9.67
N LEU A 128 -8.22 -32.97 -8.54
CA LEU A 128 -8.35 -33.58 -7.22
C LEU A 128 -9.84 -33.57 -6.83
N LYS A 129 -10.49 -34.74 -6.85
CA LYS A 129 -11.80 -34.92 -6.20
C LYS A 129 -11.55 -34.83 -4.70
N THR A 130 -12.02 -33.78 -4.06
CA THR A 130 -11.98 -33.67 -2.59
C THR A 130 -12.79 -34.84 -2.02
N PRO A 131 -12.24 -35.66 -1.12
CA PRO A 131 -12.99 -36.75 -0.50
C PRO A 131 -14.26 -36.21 0.14
N PRO A 132 -15.37 -36.95 0.09
CA PRO A 132 -16.66 -36.51 0.67
C PRO A 132 -16.55 -36.09 2.12
N GLU A 133 -15.69 -36.74 2.89
CA GLU A 133 -15.42 -36.47 4.31
C GLU A 133 -14.88 -35.05 4.58
N VAL A 134 -14.09 -34.48 3.66
CA VAL A 134 -13.56 -33.12 3.78
C VAL A 134 -14.67 -32.09 3.60
N HIS A 135 -15.59 -32.34 2.69
CA HIS A 135 -16.78 -31.48 2.50
C HIS A 135 -17.69 -31.52 3.72
N GLN A 136 -17.89 -32.69 4.30
CA GLN A 136 -18.75 -32.88 5.47
C GLN A 136 -18.20 -32.14 6.70
N LYS A 137 -16.89 -32.28 7.00
CA LYS A 137 -16.24 -31.56 8.09
C LYS A 137 -16.28 -30.04 7.90
N ALA A 138 -16.07 -29.55 6.68
CA ALA A 138 -16.15 -28.11 6.39
C ALA A 138 -17.57 -27.55 6.57
N TRP A 139 -18.58 -28.36 6.24
CA TRP A 139 -19.98 -27.99 6.40
C TRP A 139 -20.40 -27.96 7.88
N GLU A 140 -20.00 -28.96 8.67
CA GLU A 140 -20.21 -29.02 10.10
C GLU A 140 -19.55 -27.84 10.86
N THR A 141 -18.33 -27.47 10.48
CA THR A 141 -17.63 -26.32 11.07
C THR A 141 -18.35 -25.00 10.78
N ARG A 142 -18.85 -24.81 9.55
CA ARG A 142 -19.66 -23.64 9.19
C ARG A 142 -20.97 -23.56 9.94
N ARG A 143 -21.63 -24.70 10.12
CA ARG A 143 -22.89 -24.79 10.86
C ARG A 143 -22.69 -24.41 12.33
N LYS A 144 -21.67 -24.96 13.02
CA LYS A 144 -21.34 -24.62 14.40
C LYS A 144 -20.99 -23.13 14.58
N ASN A 145 -20.29 -22.51 13.63
CA ASN A 145 -19.97 -21.08 13.70
C ASN A 145 -21.17 -20.16 13.47
N ASN A 146 -22.21 -20.63 12.80
CA ASN A 146 -23.46 -19.87 12.60
C ASN A 146 -24.47 -20.05 13.75
N GLU A 147 -24.40 -21.12 14.53
CA GLU A 147 -25.23 -21.35 15.70
C GLU A 147 -24.71 -20.67 16.99
N SER A 148 -23.47 -20.08 16.89
CA SER A 148 -22.82 -19.37 18.01
C SER A 148 -22.89 -17.83 17.88
N LYS A 149 -23.73 -17.30 17.00
CA LYS A 149 -24.07 -15.89 16.88
C LYS A 149 -25.56 -15.70 17.17
#